data_c38aa0b30daa2bf272917cf4624e6ddb
#
_entry.id   c38aa0b30daa2bf272917cf4624e6ddb
#
_cell.length_a   1.000
_cell.length_b   1.000
_cell.length_c   1.000
_cell.angle_alpha   90.00
_cell.angle_beta   90.00
_cell.angle_gamma   90.00
#
_symmetry.space_group_name_H-M   'P 1'
#
loop_
_entity.id
_entity.type
_entity.pdbx_description
1 polymer ?
#
loop_
_entity_poly.entity_id
_entity_poly.type
_entity_poly.pdbx_seq_one_letter_code
_entity_poly.pdbx_strand_id
1 'polypeptide(L)'
;MTVGRITKRSVEAIALPARTARSYLWDDTLKGFGCMVMASGARSYLVQYQMGGRAAPTRRATIGRHGSPWTAERARDRASDLLEMVRKGIDPAEHAKTERAATEAGKALAERLAFSAYVDLFSRKYLDAKNLRSAEDIKATFRRDLTPAFKDRPINTLRRAEIATRLDDISERSKSAAVKAHKWLRKLLSWAVERGDLATSPMESMGPPHLDGRRKRVLRGDELRAVWMASDELGEPFGSFVKMLALTGQRLREVAGASWSEIDIDKAEWTIPGERCKNGRDHLCPLSPQVVELLERRFPAKSDRKGLLFTTTGQTPISGFSKSKSRLDAVVVKALATFDNDELPMIQPWVFHDIRRSFSTGCQALGFPIEHTESCLNHVSGKRGGLAAIYQLHEYKPEKVAVMAAWGRHVEALLIGQKSNVLSLVSTSG
;
A
#
# COMPACT_ATOMS: atom_id res chain seq x y z
N MET A 1 -55.81 39.34 15.30
CA MET A 1 -55.44 38.36 14.27
C MET A 1 -56.29 38.69 13.04
N THR A 2 -55.67 38.95 11.91
CA THR A 2 -56.37 39.26 10.67
C THR A 2 -56.56 37.98 9.85
N VAL A 3 -57.77 37.78 9.33
CA VAL A 3 -58.08 36.61 8.45
C VAL A 3 -58.42 37.17 7.08
N GLY A 4 -57.88 36.57 6.04
CA GLY A 4 -58.14 36.96 4.65
C GLY A 4 -57.27 36.16 3.69
N ARG A 5 -57.58 36.21 2.40
CA ARG A 5 -56.84 35.45 1.39
C ARG A 5 -55.40 35.89 1.31
N ILE A 6 -54.48 34.90 1.50
CA ILE A 6 -53.05 35.17 1.40
C ILE A 6 -52.64 35.22 -0.08
N THR A 7 -52.32 36.41 -0.53
CA THR A 7 -51.80 36.77 -1.88
C THR A 7 -50.57 37.60 -1.73
N LYS A 8 -49.78 37.82 -2.79
CA LYS A 8 -48.64 38.70 -2.77
C LYS A 8 -49.00 40.07 -2.23
N ARG A 9 -50.11 40.68 -2.74
CA ARG A 9 -50.60 41.99 -2.34
C ARG A 9 -50.99 42.07 -0.88
N SER A 10 -51.73 41.05 -0.38
CA SER A 10 -52.19 41.06 1.01
C SER A 10 -51.04 40.84 2.00
N VAL A 11 -50.03 40.05 1.63
CA VAL A 11 -48.81 39.83 2.43
C VAL A 11 -47.98 41.11 2.50
N GLU A 12 -47.82 41.81 1.40
CA GLU A 12 -47.06 43.09 1.35
C GLU A 12 -47.75 44.20 2.11
N ALA A 13 -49.09 44.18 2.18
CA ALA A 13 -49.91 45.16 2.87
C ALA A 13 -50.04 44.96 4.39
N ILE A 14 -49.49 43.87 4.96
CA ILE A 14 -49.53 43.64 6.41
C ILE A 14 -48.74 44.74 7.13
N ALA A 15 -49.41 45.43 8.06
CA ALA A 15 -48.81 46.47 8.87
C ALA A 15 -47.65 45.90 9.74
N LEU A 16 -46.58 46.66 9.87
CA LEU A 16 -45.45 46.27 10.72
C LEU A 16 -45.86 46.32 12.19
N PRO A 17 -45.59 45.30 12.99
CA PRO A 17 -45.88 45.28 14.41
C PRO A 17 -44.93 46.17 15.20
N ALA A 18 -45.31 46.53 16.44
CA ALA A 18 -44.41 47.19 17.39
C ALA A 18 -43.14 46.36 17.64
N ARG A 19 -42.07 47.01 18.13
CA ARG A 19 -40.67 46.50 18.19
C ARG A 19 -40.47 45.03 18.64
N THR A 20 -41.34 44.46 19.43
CA THR A 20 -41.24 43.09 19.97
C THR A 20 -42.41 42.18 19.56
N ALA A 21 -43.40 42.71 18.86
CA ALA A 21 -44.61 41.99 18.47
C ALA A 21 -44.44 41.26 17.14
N ARG A 22 -45.33 40.31 16.88
CA ARG A 22 -45.47 39.61 15.59
C ARG A 22 -46.92 39.80 15.13
N SER A 23 -47.09 40.20 13.86
CA SER A 23 -48.38 40.26 13.21
C SER A 23 -48.62 38.99 12.38
N TYR A 24 -49.87 38.51 12.36
CA TYR A 24 -50.23 37.32 11.61
C TYR A 24 -51.42 37.63 10.70
N LEU A 25 -51.32 37.17 9.45
CA LEU A 25 -52.43 37.04 8.54
C LEU A 25 -52.69 35.58 8.32
N TRP A 26 -53.91 35.10 8.63
CA TRP A 26 -54.33 33.74 8.43
C TRP A 26 -55.14 33.60 7.16
N ASP A 27 -54.93 32.55 6.39
CA ASP A 27 -55.62 32.28 5.15
C ASP A 27 -57.08 31.88 5.41
N ASP A 28 -57.97 32.46 4.66
CA ASP A 28 -59.39 32.22 4.76
C ASP A 28 -59.85 30.92 4.07
N THR A 29 -59.07 30.42 3.12
CA THR A 29 -59.36 29.21 2.34
C THR A 29 -58.65 27.95 2.90
N LEU A 30 -57.43 28.08 3.39
CA LEU A 30 -56.66 26.98 3.97
C LEU A 30 -56.46 27.22 5.47
N LYS A 31 -57.33 26.62 6.29
CA LYS A 31 -57.25 26.74 7.75
C LYS A 31 -55.94 26.24 8.29
N GLY A 32 -55.25 27.10 9.06
CA GLY A 32 -53.94 26.81 9.60
C GLY A 32 -52.75 27.36 8.79
N PHE A 33 -52.97 27.76 7.56
CA PHE A 33 -51.97 28.49 6.78
C PHE A 33 -51.93 29.95 7.16
N GLY A 34 -50.72 30.53 7.30
CA GLY A 34 -50.58 31.90 7.72
C GLY A 34 -49.30 32.54 7.23
N CYS A 35 -49.25 33.88 7.27
CA CYS A 35 -48.06 34.68 7.09
C CYS A 35 -47.79 35.46 8.37
N MET A 36 -46.58 35.36 8.88
CA MET A 36 -46.07 36.10 10.04
C MET A 36 -45.17 37.24 9.54
N VAL A 37 -45.34 38.40 10.15
CA VAL A 37 -44.50 39.58 9.91
C VAL A 37 -43.81 39.99 11.19
N MET A 38 -42.54 40.22 11.13
CA MET A 38 -41.71 40.74 12.22
C MET A 38 -41.57 42.23 12.16
N ALA A 39 -41.19 42.88 13.28
CA ALA A 39 -40.91 44.32 13.33
C ALA A 39 -39.81 44.75 12.33
N SER A 40 -38.89 43.86 11.97
CA SER A 40 -37.87 44.08 10.93
C SER A 40 -38.41 44.12 9.51
N GLY A 41 -39.72 43.94 9.31
CA GLY A 41 -40.36 43.82 8.00
C GLY A 41 -40.23 42.42 7.36
N ALA A 42 -39.51 41.47 8.00
CA ALA A 42 -39.40 40.11 7.48
C ALA A 42 -40.75 39.40 7.52
N ARG A 43 -41.15 38.84 6.37
CA ARG A 43 -42.39 38.10 6.17
C ARG A 43 -42.08 36.63 5.95
N SER A 44 -42.77 35.71 6.70
CA SER A 44 -42.54 34.28 6.59
C SER A 44 -43.90 33.54 6.60
N TYR A 45 -44.03 32.61 5.70
CA TYR A 45 -45.17 31.70 5.66
C TYR A 45 -44.98 30.58 6.69
N LEU A 46 -46.10 30.15 7.28
CA LEU A 46 -46.12 29.08 8.30
C LEU A 46 -47.46 28.34 8.28
N VAL A 47 -47.40 27.14 8.85
CA VAL A 47 -48.60 26.36 9.16
C VAL A 47 -48.73 26.24 10.67
N GLN A 48 -49.96 26.46 11.17
CA GLN A 48 -50.35 26.20 12.57
C GLN A 48 -51.24 25.00 12.63
N TYR A 49 -50.90 24.05 13.51
CA TYR A 49 -51.57 22.76 13.62
C TYR A 49 -51.57 22.26 15.06
N GLN A 50 -52.33 21.20 15.34
CA GLN A 50 -52.34 20.48 16.59
C GLN A 50 -52.19 18.98 16.31
N MET A 51 -51.48 18.27 17.17
CA MET A 51 -51.31 16.81 17.12
C MET A 51 -51.98 16.24 18.37
N GLY A 52 -52.92 15.30 18.21
CA GLY A 52 -53.55 14.62 19.36
C GLY A 52 -54.87 15.23 19.84
N GLY A 53 -55.64 15.95 19.01
CA GLY A 53 -56.97 16.46 19.33
C GLY A 53 -57.02 17.85 19.92
N ARG A 54 -58.25 18.29 20.33
CA ARG A 54 -58.51 19.72 20.70
C ARG A 54 -57.77 20.22 21.94
N ALA A 55 -57.33 19.34 22.82
CA ALA A 55 -56.58 19.69 24.03
C ALA A 55 -55.06 19.75 23.81
N ALA A 56 -54.58 19.35 22.64
CA ALA A 56 -53.16 19.34 22.37
C ALA A 56 -52.60 20.75 22.13
N PRO A 57 -51.32 21.02 22.49
CA PRO A 57 -50.69 22.31 22.27
C PRO A 57 -50.62 22.64 20.78
N THR A 58 -50.86 23.92 20.46
CA THR A 58 -50.71 24.44 19.10
C THR A 58 -49.23 24.49 18.72
N ARG A 59 -48.90 23.87 17.61
CA ARG A 59 -47.54 23.85 17.00
C ARG A 59 -47.54 24.70 15.75
N ARG A 60 -46.33 25.16 15.35
CA ARG A 60 -46.12 25.95 14.14
C ARG A 60 -44.91 25.42 13.37
N ALA A 61 -45.07 25.19 12.08
CA ALA A 61 -44.00 24.87 11.16
C ALA A 61 -43.79 26.05 10.17
N THR A 62 -42.58 26.56 10.09
CA THR A 62 -42.24 27.65 9.13
C THR A 62 -42.01 27.01 7.75
N ILE A 63 -42.66 27.55 6.73
CA ILE A 63 -42.48 27.16 5.33
C ILE A 63 -41.27 27.85 4.72
N GLY A 64 -41.24 29.21 4.85
CA GLY A 64 -40.12 29.98 4.35
C GLY A 64 -40.44 31.47 4.25
N ARG A 65 -39.45 32.29 3.87
CA ARG A 65 -39.59 33.73 3.69
C ARG A 65 -40.39 34.04 2.43
N HIS A 66 -41.24 35.05 2.52
CA HIS A 66 -41.93 35.62 1.36
C HIS A 66 -40.93 36.14 0.32
N GLY A 67 -41.13 35.83 -0.95
CA GLY A 67 -40.27 36.17 -2.07
C GLY A 67 -39.84 34.93 -2.86
N SER A 68 -38.59 34.89 -3.28
CA SER A 68 -38.05 33.71 -3.93
C SER A 68 -37.43 32.76 -2.88
N PRO A 69 -37.70 31.44 -2.90
CA PRO A 69 -38.55 30.70 -3.85
C PRO A 69 -40.05 30.67 -3.44
N TRP A 70 -40.43 31.25 -2.29
CA TRP A 70 -41.76 31.10 -1.68
C TRP A 70 -42.72 32.23 -2.08
N THR A 71 -43.50 32.04 -3.17
CA THR A 71 -44.68 32.86 -3.46
C THR A 71 -45.85 32.46 -2.55
N ALA A 72 -46.90 33.29 -2.48
CA ALA A 72 -48.09 32.96 -1.72
C ALA A 72 -48.78 31.66 -2.16
N GLU A 73 -48.75 31.35 -3.45
CA GLU A 73 -49.30 30.11 -4.04
C GLU A 73 -48.47 28.90 -3.65
N ARG A 74 -47.15 28.91 -3.94
CA ARG A 74 -46.25 27.83 -3.57
C ARG A 74 -46.24 27.56 -2.07
N ALA A 75 -46.35 28.59 -1.26
CA ALA A 75 -46.46 28.44 0.18
C ALA A 75 -47.76 27.81 0.62
N ARG A 76 -48.88 28.09 -0.09
CA ARG A 76 -50.20 27.47 0.16
C ARG A 76 -50.16 26.00 -0.21
N ASP A 77 -49.59 25.63 -1.36
CA ASP A 77 -49.45 24.24 -1.77
C ASP A 77 -48.64 23.45 -0.72
N ARG A 78 -47.47 23.99 -0.33
CA ARG A 78 -46.66 23.38 0.73
C ARG A 78 -47.37 23.30 2.08
N ALA A 79 -48.18 24.30 2.41
CA ALA A 79 -49.02 24.27 3.63
C ALA A 79 -50.06 23.13 3.58
N SER A 80 -50.66 22.92 2.41
CA SER A 80 -51.60 21.82 2.19
C SER A 80 -50.90 20.47 2.43
N ASP A 81 -49.69 20.25 1.87
CA ASP A 81 -48.91 19.01 2.09
C ASP A 81 -48.61 18.77 3.57
N LEU A 82 -48.15 19.84 4.27
CA LEU A 82 -47.84 19.75 5.70
C LEU A 82 -49.07 19.45 6.54
N LEU A 83 -50.24 20.03 6.20
CA LEU A 83 -51.49 19.73 6.86
C LEU A 83 -52.00 18.31 6.55
N GLU A 84 -51.67 17.77 5.39
CA GLU A 84 -51.96 16.36 5.06
C GLU A 84 -51.10 15.42 5.87
N MET A 85 -49.80 15.72 6.09
CA MET A 85 -48.95 14.98 7.01
C MET A 85 -49.55 14.94 8.42
N VAL A 86 -50.02 16.08 8.93
CA VAL A 86 -50.70 16.18 10.23
C VAL A 86 -51.93 15.27 10.28
N ARG A 87 -52.74 15.27 9.21
CA ARG A 87 -53.94 14.36 9.11
C ARG A 87 -53.55 12.88 9.12
N LYS A 88 -52.37 12.55 8.57
CA LYS A 88 -51.80 11.19 8.61
C LYS A 88 -51.10 10.85 9.95
N GLY A 89 -51.14 11.74 10.94
CA GLY A 89 -50.50 11.55 12.24
C GLY A 89 -49.01 11.83 12.27
N ILE A 90 -48.45 12.42 11.21
CA ILE A 90 -47.03 12.75 11.10
C ILE A 90 -46.81 14.22 11.49
N ASP A 91 -45.97 14.49 12.48
CA ASP A 91 -45.63 15.86 12.86
C ASP A 91 -44.58 16.45 11.86
N PRO A 92 -44.95 17.49 11.08
CA PRO A 92 -44.06 18.08 10.11
C PRO A 92 -42.75 18.64 10.69
N ALA A 93 -42.79 19.15 11.94
CA ALA A 93 -41.61 19.72 12.58
C ALA A 93 -40.61 18.63 12.98
N GLU A 94 -41.10 17.52 13.57
CA GLU A 94 -40.26 16.37 13.93
C GLU A 94 -39.74 15.64 12.67
N HIS A 95 -40.60 15.49 11.66
CA HIS A 95 -40.16 14.91 10.37
C HIS A 95 -39.03 15.69 9.74
N ALA A 96 -39.17 17.03 9.63
CA ALA A 96 -38.11 17.90 9.07
C ALA A 96 -36.84 17.86 9.93
N LYS A 97 -36.93 17.74 11.24
CA LYS A 97 -35.79 17.57 12.14
C LYS A 97 -35.08 16.26 11.91
N THR A 98 -35.84 15.18 11.80
CA THR A 98 -35.30 13.81 11.52
C THR A 98 -34.63 13.75 10.16
N GLU A 99 -35.23 14.33 9.12
CA GLU A 99 -34.63 14.39 7.78
C GLU A 99 -33.31 15.19 7.76
N ARG A 100 -33.26 16.33 8.47
CA ARG A 100 -32.03 17.11 8.60
C ARG A 100 -30.94 16.31 9.33
N ALA A 101 -31.29 15.70 10.45
CA ALA A 101 -30.37 14.88 11.22
C ALA A 101 -29.83 13.69 10.38
N ALA A 102 -30.72 13.04 9.61
CA ALA A 102 -30.34 11.96 8.71
C ALA A 102 -29.39 12.44 7.59
N THR A 103 -29.68 13.63 7.04
CA THR A 103 -28.85 14.23 6.00
C THR A 103 -27.45 14.61 6.54
N GLU A 104 -27.40 15.22 7.71
CA GLU A 104 -26.14 15.57 8.38
C GLU A 104 -25.34 14.32 8.76
N ALA A 105 -26.00 13.32 9.32
CA ALA A 105 -25.39 12.03 9.62
C ALA A 105 -24.83 11.35 8.36
N GLY A 106 -25.59 11.40 7.26
CA GLY A 106 -25.15 10.89 5.95
C GLY A 106 -23.90 11.62 5.42
N LYS A 107 -23.87 12.93 5.54
CA LYS A 107 -22.68 13.75 5.15
C LYS A 107 -21.47 13.40 6.02
N ALA A 108 -21.62 13.37 7.32
CA ALA A 108 -20.55 13.04 8.26
C ALA A 108 -20.02 11.61 8.02
N LEU A 109 -20.92 10.66 7.72
CA LEU A 109 -20.53 9.30 7.34
C LEU A 109 -19.76 9.28 6.02
N ALA A 110 -20.21 10.01 5.01
CA ALA A 110 -19.54 10.09 3.72
C ALA A 110 -18.13 10.69 3.84
N GLU A 111 -17.96 11.75 4.64
CA GLU A 111 -16.68 12.37 4.93
C GLU A 111 -15.74 11.39 5.68
N ARG A 112 -16.25 10.69 6.69
CA ARG A 112 -15.49 9.68 7.44
C ARG A 112 -15.04 8.52 6.57
N LEU A 113 -15.85 8.12 5.60
CA LEU A 113 -15.59 7.01 4.68
C LEU A 113 -14.90 7.47 3.39
N ALA A 114 -14.62 8.76 3.19
CA ALA A 114 -13.88 9.25 2.03
C ALA A 114 -12.55 8.50 1.90
N PHE A 115 -12.20 8.07 0.69
CA PHE A 115 -11.07 7.16 0.45
C PHE A 115 -9.76 7.68 1.04
N SER A 116 -9.44 8.98 0.84
CA SER A 116 -8.23 9.59 1.39
C SER A 116 -8.22 9.54 2.92
N ALA A 117 -9.30 9.96 3.58
CA ALA A 117 -9.43 9.93 5.03
C ALA A 117 -9.34 8.49 5.58
N TYR A 118 -9.90 7.53 4.84
CA TYR A 118 -9.87 6.13 5.22
C TYR A 118 -8.50 5.49 5.05
N VAL A 119 -7.74 5.88 4.00
CA VAL A 119 -6.32 5.51 3.83
C VAL A 119 -5.47 6.04 4.99
N ASP A 120 -5.71 7.26 5.44
CA ASP A 120 -5.01 7.84 6.59
C ASP A 120 -5.35 7.10 7.90
N LEU A 121 -6.62 6.74 8.07
CA LEU A 121 -7.06 5.92 9.21
C LEU A 121 -6.40 4.54 9.19
N PHE A 122 -6.39 3.87 8.04
CA PHE A 122 -5.74 2.57 7.83
C PHE A 122 -4.23 2.66 8.08
N SER A 123 -3.59 3.73 7.62
CA SER A 123 -2.16 3.96 7.83
C SER A 123 -1.84 4.02 9.31
N ARG A 124 -2.54 4.85 10.08
CA ARG A 124 -2.31 5.02 11.52
C ARG A 124 -2.69 3.78 12.33
N LYS A 125 -3.89 3.21 12.09
CA LYS A 125 -4.46 2.16 12.94
C LYS A 125 -4.06 0.73 12.55
N TYR A 126 -3.57 0.53 11.29
CA TYR A 126 -3.17 -0.78 10.82
C TYR A 126 -1.69 -0.87 10.48
N LEU A 127 -1.18 0.03 9.62
CA LEU A 127 0.20 -0.07 9.16
C LEU A 127 1.20 0.32 10.25
N ASP A 128 1.01 1.48 10.87
CA ASP A 128 1.90 2.00 11.89
C ASP A 128 1.75 1.24 13.22
N ALA A 129 0.52 0.92 13.62
CA ALA A 129 0.26 0.13 14.83
C ALA A 129 0.87 -1.28 14.78
N LYS A 130 1.03 -1.88 13.58
CA LYS A 130 1.72 -3.16 13.39
C LYS A 130 3.22 -3.02 13.12
N ASN A 131 3.73 -1.81 13.16
CA ASN A 131 5.14 -1.48 12.89
C ASN A 131 5.68 -2.17 11.62
N LEU A 132 4.91 -2.10 10.52
CA LEU A 132 5.28 -2.78 9.29
C LEU A 132 6.47 -2.06 8.64
N ARG A 133 7.59 -2.75 8.43
CA ARG A 133 8.77 -2.23 7.71
C ARG A 133 8.44 -1.64 6.34
N SER A 134 7.38 -2.12 5.70
CA SER A 134 6.92 -1.64 4.39
C SER A 134 5.86 -0.54 4.48
N ALA A 135 5.55 0.00 5.66
CA ALA A 135 4.47 0.97 5.84
C ALA A 135 4.60 2.17 4.89
N GLU A 136 5.78 2.77 4.81
CA GLU A 136 6.01 3.93 3.92
C GLU A 136 5.87 3.60 2.43
N ASP A 137 6.32 2.44 2.01
CA ASP A 137 6.18 1.96 0.64
C ASP A 137 4.71 1.64 0.29
N ILE A 138 3.93 1.17 1.27
CA ILE A 138 2.48 0.95 1.14
C ILE A 138 1.76 2.30 1.04
N LYS A 139 2.04 3.24 1.94
CA LYS A 139 1.50 4.61 1.90
C LYS A 139 1.82 5.30 0.57
N ALA A 140 3.05 5.14 0.07
CA ALA A 140 3.45 5.66 -1.24
C ALA A 140 2.64 5.03 -2.38
N THR A 141 2.29 3.73 -2.30
CA THR A 141 1.43 3.06 -3.28
C THR A 141 0.02 3.68 -3.28
N PHE A 142 -0.58 3.88 -2.11
CA PHE A 142 -1.88 4.56 -2.03
C PHE A 142 -1.81 5.98 -2.61
N ARG A 143 -0.84 6.77 -2.17
CA ARG A 143 -0.68 8.18 -2.61
C ARG A 143 -0.49 8.32 -4.11
N ARG A 144 0.34 7.47 -4.71
CA ARG A 144 0.67 7.54 -6.14
C ARG A 144 -0.40 6.92 -7.02
N ASP A 145 -0.93 5.76 -6.61
CA ASP A 145 -1.65 4.89 -7.53
C ASP A 145 -3.17 4.85 -7.31
N LEU A 146 -3.66 5.07 -6.11
CA LEU A 146 -5.06 4.84 -5.75
C LEU A 146 -5.79 6.13 -5.31
N THR A 147 -5.18 6.92 -4.43
CA THR A 147 -5.80 8.15 -3.91
C THR A 147 -6.17 9.15 -5.03
N PRO A 148 -5.37 9.36 -6.09
CA PRO A 148 -5.77 10.29 -7.15
C PRO A 148 -7.07 9.91 -7.87
N ALA A 149 -7.39 8.62 -7.93
CA ALA A 149 -8.60 8.13 -8.61
C ALA A 149 -9.84 8.15 -7.71
N PHE A 150 -9.68 7.95 -6.40
CA PHE A 150 -10.81 7.74 -5.48
C PHE A 150 -10.97 8.79 -4.40
N LYS A 151 -10.05 9.71 -4.26
CA LYS A 151 -9.84 10.76 -3.25
C LYS A 151 -11.00 11.00 -2.25
N ASP A 152 -12.04 11.68 -2.70
CA ASP A 152 -13.15 12.14 -1.84
C ASP A 152 -14.35 11.18 -1.88
N ARG A 153 -14.25 10.09 -2.62
CA ARG A 153 -15.32 9.10 -2.73
C ARG A 153 -15.38 8.23 -1.49
N PRO A 154 -16.54 8.05 -0.88
CA PRO A 154 -16.72 7.12 0.22
C PRO A 154 -16.41 5.67 -0.23
N ILE A 155 -15.65 4.92 0.59
CA ILE A 155 -15.25 3.54 0.24
C ILE A 155 -16.42 2.58 0.02
N ASN A 156 -17.57 2.84 0.64
CA ASN A 156 -18.80 2.08 0.47
C ASN A 156 -19.53 2.33 -0.86
N THR A 157 -19.07 3.31 -1.64
CA THR A 157 -19.60 3.61 -2.99
C THR A 157 -18.72 3.10 -4.12
N LEU A 158 -17.55 2.54 -3.79
CA LEU A 158 -16.62 2.00 -4.78
C LEU A 158 -17.19 0.74 -5.43
N ARG A 159 -17.18 0.71 -6.76
CA ARG A 159 -17.65 -0.43 -7.55
C ARG A 159 -16.49 -1.24 -8.09
N ARG A 160 -16.69 -2.56 -8.21
CA ARG A 160 -15.68 -3.47 -8.76
C ARG A 160 -15.15 -3.03 -10.12
N ALA A 161 -16.02 -2.61 -11.04
CA ALA A 161 -15.63 -2.18 -12.37
C ALA A 161 -14.65 -1.00 -12.35
N GLU A 162 -14.90 0.00 -11.49
CA GLU A 162 -14.04 1.18 -11.36
C GLU A 162 -12.66 0.82 -10.79
N ILE A 163 -12.64 -0.11 -9.82
CA ILE A 163 -11.39 -0.64 -9.27
C ILE A 163 -10.62 -1.40 -10.35
N ALA A 164 -11.30 -2.23 -11.15
CA ALA A 164 -10.69 -2.96 -12.26
C ALA A 164 -10.07 -1.99 -13.28
N THR A 165 -10.83 -1.02 -13.77
CA THR A 165 -10.33 0.02 -14.70
C THR A 165 -9.09 0.72 -14.12
N ARG A 166 -9.13 1.09 -12.83
CA ARG A 166 -7.97 1.75 -12.22
C ARG A 166 -6.74 0.84 -12.14
N LEU A 167 -6.93 -0.44 -11.87
CA LEU A 167 -5.82 -1.41 -11.86
C LEU A 167 -5.25 -1.64 -13.27
N ASP A 168 -6.10 -1.59 -14.31
CA ASP A 168 -5.68 -1.68 -15.71
C ASP A 168 -4.82 -0.46 -16.10
N ASP A 169 -5.26 0.77 -15.76
CA ASP A 169 -4.45 1.99 -15.97
C ASP A 169 -3.06 1.89 -15.33
N ILE A 170 -3.00 1.38 -14.10
CA ILE A 170 -1.73 1.18 -13.39
C ILE A 170 -0.89 0.12 -14.11
N SER A 171 -1.54 -0.90 -14.65
CA SER A 171 -0.91 -2.04 -15.33
C SER A 171 -0.23 -1.64 -16.63
N GLU A 172 -0.78 -0.69 -17.38
CA GLU A 172 -0.16 -0.14 -18.60
C GLU A 172 1.22 0.46 -18.29
N ARG A 173 1.36 1.11 -17.15
CA ARG A 173 2.64 1.65 -16.70
C ARG A 173 3.54 0.56 -16.11
N SER A 174 3.00 -0.33 -15.27
CA SER A 174 3.76 -1.36 -14.56
C SER A 174 2.84 -2.46 -13.99
N LYS A 175 2.97 -3.67 -14.51
CA LYS A 175 2.27 -4.87 -14.03
C LYS A 175 2.49 -5.12 -12.53
N SER A 176 3.73 -4.97 -12.05
CA SER A 176 4.05 -5.19 -10.63
C SER A 176 3.46 -4.12 -9.72
N ALA A 177 3.33 -2.87 -10.19
CA ALA A 177 2.64 -1.82 -9.46
C ALA A 177 1.14 -2.10 -9.33
N ALA A 178 0.50 -2.61 -10.40
CA ALA A 178 -0.90 -3.00 -10.38
C ALA A 178 -1.17 -4.14 -9.37
N VAL A 179 -0.32 -5.18 -9.38
CA VAL A 179 -0.42 -6.29 -8.41
C VAL A 179 -0.25 -5.77 -6.98
N LYS A 180 0.68 -4.85 -6.75
CA LYS A 180 0.91 -4.24 -5.43
C LYS A 180 -0.28 -3.38 -4.99
N ALA A 181 -0.81 -2.55 -5.89
CA ALA A 181 -2.00 -1.72 -5.64
C ALA A 181 -3.22 -2.60 -5.32
N HIS A 182 -3.47 -3.66 -6.12
CA HIS A 182 -4.51 -4.65 -5.87
C HIS A 182 -4.39 -5.26 -4.46
N LYS A 183 -3.20 -5.76 -4.10
CA LYS A 183 -2.94 -6.40 -2.81
C LYS A 183 -3.31 -5.48 -1.65
N TRP A 184 -2.88 -4.22 -1.70
CA TRP A 184 -3.06 -3.30 -0.58
C TRP A 184 -4.45 -2.67 -0.55
N LEU A 185 -5.06 -2.42 -1.70
CA LEU A 185 -6.48 -2.00 -1.76
C LEU A 185 -7.39 -3.10 -1.21
N ARG A 186 -7.15 -4.36 -1.61
CA ARG A 186 -7.89 -5.51 -1.07
C ARG A 186 -7.73 -5.61 0.45
N LYS A 187 -6.51 -5.40 0.99
CA LYS A 187 -6.28 -5.44 2.44
C LYS A 187 -7.00 -4.30 3.16
N LEU A 188 -6.97 -3.08 2.61
CA LEU A 188 -7.70 -1.94 3.17
C LEU A 188 -9.21 -2.21 3.23
N LEU A 189 -9.80 -2.69 2.12
CA LEU A 189 -11.24 -2.96 2.06
C LEU A 189 -11.65 -4.14 2.93
N SER A 190 -10.83 -5.20 3.03
CA SER A 190 -11.06 -6.30 3.97
C SER A 190 -11.01 -5.82 5.42
N TRP A 191 -10.06 -4.93 5.75
CA TRP A 191 -9.98 -4.33 7.08
C TRP A 191 -11.19 -3.42 7.38
N ALA A 192 -11.74 -2.76 6.37
CA ALA A 192 -12.98 -2.00 6.51
C ALA A 192 -14.17 -2.90 6.83
N VAL A 193 -14.24 -4.10 6.25
CA VAL A 193 -15.26 -5.11 6.58
C VAL A 193 -15.04 -5.64 8.00
N GLU A 194 -13.81 -5.98 8.39
CA GLU A 194 -13.46 -6.40 9.76
C GLU A 194 -13.89 -5.37 10.82
N ARG A 195 -13.95 -4.10 10.49
CA ARG A 195 -14.38 -2.98 11.36
C ARG A 195 -15.88 -2.69 11.33
N GLY A 196 -16.63 -3.31 10.44
CA GLY A 196 -18.05 -3.00 10.22
C GLY A 196 -18.30 -1.69 9.44
N ASP A 197 -17.27 -1.06 8.88
CA ASP A 197 -17.40 0.15 8.05
C ASP A 197 -17.89 -0.18 6.62
N LEU A 198 -17.73 -1.43 6.19
CA LEU A 198 -18.31 -2.03 4.98
C LEU A 198 -19.05 -3.33 5.32
N ALA A 199 -20.18 -3.57 4.67
CA ALA A 199 -20.87 -4.84 4.77
C ALA A 199 -20.12 -5.96 4.01
N THR A 200 -19.65 -5.66 2.80
CA THR A 200 -18.89 -6.58 1.94
C THR A 200 -17.84 -5.82 1.16
N SER A 201 -16.77 -6.49 0.76
CA SER A 201 -15.72 -5.88 -0.05
C SER A 201 -16.08 -5.91 -1.54
N PRO A 202 -15.99 -4.80 -2.28
CA PRO A 202 -16.17 -4.82 -3.74
C PRO A 202 -15.08 -5.63 -4.45
N MET A 203 -14.00 -5.98 -3.76
CA MET A 203 -12.91 -6.84 -4.27
C MET A 203 -13.04 -8.31 -3.83
N GLU A 204 -14.17 -8.69 -3.24
CA GLU A 204 -14.41 -10.10 -2.94
C GLU A 204 -14.33 -10.92 -4.22
N SER A 205 -13.61 -12.05 -4.19
CA SER A 205 -13.36 -12.90 -5.36
C SER A 205 -12.68 -12.22 -6.57
N MET A 206 -12.14 -11.01 -6.40
CA MET A 206 -11.36 -10.34 -7.43
C MET A 206 -9.90 -10.82 -7.37
N GLY A 207 -9.46 -11.54 -8.40
CA GLY A 207 -8.05 -11.95 -8.54
C GLY A 207 -7.11 -10.77 -8.80
N PRO A 208 -5.79 -10.96 -8.63
CA PRO A 208 -4.83 -9.95 -9.03
C PRO A 208 -4.84 -9.75 -10.56
N PRO A 209 -4.57 -8.53 -11.06
CA PRO A 209 -4.64 -8.21 -12.49
C PRO A 209 -3.62 -9.02 -13.33
N HIS A 210 -2.54 -9.45 -12.70
CA HIS A 210 -1.54 -10.33 -13.30
C HIS A 210 -1.16 -11.41 -12.28
N LEU A 211 -1.06 -12.65 -12.75
CA LEU A 211 -0.40 -13.69 -12.00
C LEU A 211 1.10 -13.50 -12.23
N ASP A 212 1.82 -13.11 -11.18
CA ASP A 212 3.28 -13.12 -11.22
C ASP A 212 3.73 -14.57 -11.42
N GLY A 213 4.10 -14.92 -12.63
CA GLY A 213 4.85 -16.14 -12.89
C GLY A 213 6.09 -16.09 -12.01
N ARG A 214 6.30 -17.10 -11.16
CA ARG A 214 7.52 -17.18 -10.35
C ARG A 214 8.71 -17.17 -11.29
N ARG A 215 9.50 -16.08 -11.25
CA ARG A 215 10.72 -15.96 -12.04
C ARG A 215 11.65 -17.15 -11.72
N LYS A 216 12.00 -17.94 -12.74
CA LYS A 216 12.84 -19.15 -12.60
C LYS A 216 14.28 -18.93 -13.08
N ARG A 217 14.68 -17.68 -13.37
CA ARG A 217 15.97 -17.34 -13.93
C ARG A 217 17.10 -17.68 -12.95
N VAL A 218 18.06 -18.45 -13.41
CA VAL A 218 19.32 -18.80 -12.77
C VAL A 218 20.44 -18.42 -13.76
N LEU A 219 21.50 -17.76 -13.31
CA LEU A 219 22.67 -17.47 -14.14
C LEU A 219 23.45 -18.75 -14.39
N ARG A 220 23.83 -18.97 -15.63
CA ARG A 220 24.75 -20.07 -15.99
C ARG A 220 26.14 -19.74 -15.46
N GLY A 221 27.07 -20.74 -15.50
CA GLY A 221 28.44 -20.54 -15.04
C GLY A 221 29.20 -19.47 -15.81
N ASP A 222 29.07 -19.44 -17.14
CA ASP A 222 29.61 -18.41 -18.03
C ASP A 222 29.05 -17.02 -17.72
N GLU A 223 27.74 -16.91 -17.50
CA GLU A 223 27.09 -15.66 -17.12
C GLU A 223 27.52 -15.18 -15.73
N LEU A 224 27.65 -16.07 -14.75
CA LEU A 224 28.13 -15.71 -13.42
C LEU A 224 29.60 -15.25 -13.46
N ARG A 225 30.44 -15.91 -14.26
CA ARG A 225 31.81 -15.49 -14.54
C ARG A 225 31.86 -14.10 -15.18
N ALA A 226 31.04 -13.85 -16.20
CA ALA A 226 30.96 -12.55 -16.86
C ALA A 226 30.49 -11.44 -15.90
N VAL A 227 29.50 -11.71 -15.04
CA VAL A 227 29.05 -10.78 -14.00
C VAL A 227 30.17 -10.46 -13.01
N TRP A 228 30.97 -11.45 -12.63
CA TRP A 228 32.11 -11.27 -11.76
C TRP A 228 33.18 -10.37 -12.39
N MET A 229 33.60 -10.68 -13.62
CA MET A 229 34.61 -9.89 -14.33
C MET A 229 34.12 -8.46 -14.59
N ALA A 230 32.88 -8.31 -15.05
CA ALA A 230 32.28 -7.01 -15.26
C ALA A 230 32.17 -6.17 -13.98
N SER A 231 32.12 -6.82 -12.81
CA SER A 231 32.06 -6.10 -11.54
C SER A 231 33.35 -5.32 -11.23
N ASP A 232 34.48 -5.76 -11.75
CA ASP A 232 35.76 -5.02 -11.60
C ASP A 232 35.74 -3.66 -12.32
N GLU A 233 35.07 -3.58 -13.48
CA GLU A 233 34.91 -2.32 -14.23
C GLU A 233 33.93 -1.35 -13.58
N LEU A 234 33.04 -1.81 -12.68
CA LEU A 234 32.14 -0.92 -11.94
C LEU A 234 32.88 -0.02 -10.96
N GLY A 235 34.05 -0.47 -10.50
CA GLY A 235 34.79 0.17 -9.43
C GLY A 235 34.11 0.03 -8.05
N GLU A 236 34.84 0.53 -7.04
CA GLU A 236 34.35 0.47 -5.66
C GLU A 236 33.28 1.56 -5.38
N PRO A 237 32.33 1.29 -4.51
CA PRO A 237 32.07 0.05 -3.73
C PRO A 237 31.23 -1.00 -4.47
N PHE A 238 30.77 -0.75 -5.68
CA PHE A 238 29.81 -1.61 -6.39
C PHE A 238 30.45 -2.92 -6.87
N GLY A 239 31.69 -2.91 -7.27
CA GLY A 239 32.40 -4.12 -7.71
C GLY A 239 32.45 -5.17 -6.62
N SER A 240 33.03 -4.83 -5.48
CA SER A 240 33.08 -5.73 -4.33
C SER A 240 31.70 -6.10 -3.77
N PHE A 241 30.71 -5.21 -3.86
CA PHE A 241 29.34 -5.50 -3.50
C PHE A 241 28.73 -6.62 -4.37
N VAL A 242 28.92 -6.60 -5.68
CA VAL A 242 28.44 -7.63 -6.59
C VAL A 242 29.13 -8.98 -6.32
N LYS A 243 30.45 -8.93 -6.10
CA LYS A 243 31.24 -10.14 -5.74
C LYS A 243 30.78 -10.74 -4.40
N MET A 244 30.50 -9.91 -3.40
CA MET A 244 29.95 -10.37 -2.11
C MET A 244 28.58 -11.02 -2.29
N LEU A 245 27.70 -10.47 -3.15
CA LEU A 245 26.43 -11.12 -3.50
C LEU A 245 26.65 -12.49 -4.15
N ALA A 246 27.60 -12.58 -5.08
CA ALA A 246 27.89 -13.82 -5.79
C ALA A 246 28.43 -14.91 -4.86
N LEU A 247 29.33 -14.56 -3.93
CA LEU A 247 29.95 -15.51 -3.01
C LEU A 247 29.03 -15.93 -1.85
N THR A 248 28.14 -15.04 -1.39
CA THR A 248 27.36 -15.34 -0.16
C THR A 248 25.92 -15.69 -0.46
N GLY A 249 25.39 -15.35 -1.63
CA GLY A 249 23.97 -15.53 -1.96
C GLY A 249 23.02 -14.70 -1.07
N GLN A 250 23.50 -13.78 -0.23
CA GLN A 250 22.66 -13.02 0.69
C GLN A 250 21.75 -12.04 -0.04
N ARG A 251 20.74 -11.48 0.64
CA ARG A 251 19.81 -10.54 0.01
C ARG A 251 20.51 -9.22 -0.29
N LEU A 252 20.16 -8.59 -1.40
CA LEU A 252 20.73 -7.34 -1.88
C LEU A 252 20.88 -6.29 -0.78
N ARG A 253 19.85 -6.06 0.02
CA ARG A 253 19.88 -5.07 1.11
C ARG A 253 20.65 -5.54 2.34
N GLU A 254 20.74 -6.83 2.58
CA GLU A 254 21.58 -7.40 3.64
C GLU A 254 23.06 -7.17 3.32
N VAL A 255 23.47 -7.42 2.07
CA VAL A 255 24.85 -7.14 1.64
C VAL A 255 25.12 -5.62 1.59
N ALA A 256 24.22 -4.84 0.98
CA ALA A 256 24.42 -3.39 0.86
C ALA A 256 24.60 -2.66 2.20
N GLY A 257 23.91 -3.13 3.23
CA GLY A 257 24.02 -2.54 4.57
C GLY A 257 24.99 -3.28 5.50
N ALA A 258 25.85 -4.16 4.99
CA ALA A 258 26.84 -4.85 5.81
C ALA A 258 27.78 -3.87 6.50
N SER A 259 28.04 -4.11 7.78
CA SER A 259 28.93 -3.30 8.62
C SER A 259 30.07 -4.16 9.19
N TRP A 260 31.21 -3.55 9.42
CA TRP A 260 32.33 -4.20 10.08
C TRP A 260 32.01 -4.69 11.49
N SER A 261 31.08 -4.05 12.17
CA SER A 261 30.59 -4.53 13.48
C SER A 261 29.88 -5.88 13.44
N GLU A 262 29.51 -6.36 12.25
CA GLU A 262 28.82 -7.62 12.01
C GLU A 262 29.78 -8.75 11.58
N ILE A 263 31.07 -8.43 11.29
CA ILE A 263 32.02 -9.33 10.70
C ILE A 263 33.16 -9.64 11.66
N ASP A 264 33.37 -10.92 11.89
CA ASP A 264 34.53 -11.47 12.60
C ASP A 264 35.40 -12.18 11.54
N ILE A 265 36.47 -11.52 11.08
CA ILE A 265 37.36 -12.07 10.05
C ILE A 265 38.15 -13.27 10.59
N ASP A 266 38.55 -13.24 11.87
CA ASP A 266 39.37 -14.30 12.48
C ASP A 266 38.57 -15.62 12.59
N LYS A 267 37.24 -15.51 12.83
CA LYS A 267 36.32 -16.65 12.82
C LYS A 267 35.73 -16.94 11.44
N ALA A 268 35.97 -16.10 10.45
CA ALA A 268 35.32 -16.13 9.14
C ALA A 268 33.78 -16.16 9.25
N GLU A 269 33.21 -15.23 10.02
CA GLU A 269 31.79 -15.16 10.31
C GLU A 269 31.23 -13.76 10.03
N TRP A 270 30.05 -13.73 9.46
CA TRP A 270 29.23 -12.53 9.32
C TRP A 270 27.88 -12.76 9.99
N THR A 271 27.60 -12.05 11.08
CA THR A 271 26.32 -12.12 11.80
C THR A 271 25.44 -10.94 11.39
N ILE A 272 24.44 -11.20 10.58
CA ILE A 272 23.46 -10.20 10.13
C ILE A 272 22.40 -10.04 11.22
N PRO A 273 22.25 -8.85 11.85
CA PRO A 273 21.26 -8.66 12.90
C PRO A 273 19.82 -8.85 12.41
N GLY A 274 18.97 -9.39 13.28
CA GLY A 274 17.56 -9.66 12.98
C GLY A 274 16.79 -8.44 12.48
N GLU A 275 17.13 -7.26 12.97
CA GLU A 275 16.57 -5.98 12.51
C GLU A 275 16.77 -5.75 11.00
N ARG A 276 17.83 -6.29 10.42
CA ARG A 276 18.14 -6.23 8.99
C ARG A 276 17.64 -7.44 8.22
N CYS A 277 17.33 -8.55 8.92
CA CYS A 277 16.81 -9.77 8.31
C CYS A 277 15.30 -9.69 8.05
N LYS A 278 14.83 -10.27 6.94
CA LYS A 278 13.41 -10.27 6.57
C LYS A 278 12.52 -10.97 7.60
N ASN A 279 13.04 -12.00 8.28
CA ASN A 279 12.33 -12.81 9.27
C ASN A 279 12.50 -12.34 10.72
N GLY A 280 13.24 -11.24 10.96
CA GLY A 280 13.45 -10.67 12.29
C GLY A 280 14.38 -11.44 13.20
N ARG A 281 15.13 -12.43 12.69
CA ARG A 281 16.07 -13.25 13.46
C ARG A 281 17.49 -13.00 12.98
N ASP A 282 18.45 -13.02 13.90
CA ASP A 282 19.86 -12.98 13.57
C ASP A 282 20.23 -14.11 12.61
N HIS A 283 21.15 -13.82 11.71
CA HIS A 283 21.58 -14.78 10.71
C HIS A 283 23.09 -14.85 10.65
N LEU A 284 23.63 -15.99 11.09
CA LEU A 284 25.04 -16.33 10.91
C LEU A 284 25.27 -16.82 9.48
N CYS A 285 26.10 -16.09 8.73
CA CYS A 285 26.60 -16.41 7.41
C CYS A 285 28.11 -16.69 7.52
N PRO A 286 28.55 -17.95 7.48
CA PRO A 286 29.98 -18.25 7.41
C PRO A 286 30.59 -17.66 6.14
N LEU A 287 31.81 -17.14 6.23
CA LEU A 287 32.53 -16.55 5.12
C LEU A 287 33.47 -17.61 4.52
N SER A 288 33.37 -17.82 3.21
CA SER A 288 34.36 -18.64 2.52
C SER A 288 35.71 -17.93 2.46
N PRO A 289 36.84 -18.66 2.27
CA PRO A 289 38.16 -18.03 2.08
C PRO A 289 38.15 -16.92 1.02
N GLN A 290 37.40 -17.08 -0.06
CA GLN A 290 37.28 -16.10 -1.14
C GLN A 290 36.59 -14.81 -0.69
N VAL A 291 35.64 -14.90 0.27
CA VAL A 291 35.01 -13.70 0.87
C VAL A 291 35.99 -12.99 1.78
N VAL A 292 36.70 -13.74 2.61
CA VAL A 292 37.74 -13.18 3.50
C VAL A 292 38.78 -12.45 2.67
N GLU A 293 39.35 -13.09 1.63
CA GLU A 293 40.29 -12.47 0.72
C GLU A 293 39.75 -11.22 0.03
N LEU A 294 38.49 -11.24 -0.43
CA LEU A 294 37.83 -10.07 -1.02
C LEU A 294 37.81 -8.89 -0.05
N LEU A 295 37.46 -9.14 1.21
CA LEU A 295 37.37 -8.11 2.25
C LEU A 295 38.76 -7.60 2.66
N GLU A 296 39.74 -8.48 2.81
CA GLU A 296 41.12 -8.11 3.15
C GLU A 296 41.84 -7.32 2.05
N ARG A 297 41.60 -7.71 0.78
CA ARG A 297 42.11 -6.97 -0.37
C ARG A 297 41.56 -5.56 -0.43
N ARG A 298 40.27 -5.41 -0.12
CA ARG A 298 39.59 -4.13 -0.15
C ARG A 298 39.95 -3.24 1.05
N PHE A 299 40.15 -3.85 2.21
CA PHE A 299 40.43 -3.18 3.50
C PHE A 299 41.69 -3.77 4.13
N PRO A 300 42.88 -3.51 3.51
CA PRO A 300 44.13 -4.12 3.98
C PRO A 300 44.52 -3.65 5.37
N ALA A 301 44.29 -2.38 5.70
CA ALA A 301 44.58 -1.88 7.04
C ALA A 301 43.43 -2.19 8.00
N LYS A 302 43.74 -2.74 9.16
CA LYS A 302 42.74 -3.01 10.22
C LYS A 302 42.03 -1.73 10.70
N SER A 303 42.72 -0.58 10.61
CA SER A 303 42.13 0.74 10.93
C SER A 303 40.97 1.14 10.05
N ASP A 304 40.89 0.60 8.83
CA ASP A 304 39.82 0.90 7.85
C ASP A 304 38.60 0.00 8.00
N ARG A 305 38.71 -1.04 8.82
CA ARG A 305 37.65 -2.01 9.09
C ARG A 305 36.64 -1.48 10.11
N LYS A 306 35.95 -0.38 9.73
CA LYS A 306 34.92 0.28 10.56
C LYS A 306 33.76 0.80 9.72
N GLY A 307 32.58 0.89 10.32
CA GLY A 307 31.37 1.37 9.66
C GLY A 307 30.88 0.44 8.56
N LEU A 308 30.25 1.00 7.52
CA LEU A 308 29.65 0.26 6.42
C LEU A 308 30.70 -0.25 5.43
N LEU A 309 30.56 -1.51 4.99
CA LEU A 309 31.42 -2.08 3.96
C LEU A 309 31.22 -1.40 2.60
N PHE A 310 29.96 -1.18 2.26
CA PHE A 310 29.56 -0.65 0.94
C PHE A 310 28.88 0.70 1.10
N THR A 311 29.66 1.75 0.97
CA THR A 311 29.19 3.13 1.08
C THR A 311 29.98 4.05 0.13
N THR A 312 29.33 5.08 -0.37
CA THR A 312 29.95 6.19 -1.13
C THR A 312 30.05 7.47 -0.30
N THR A 313 29.34 7.53 0.84
CA THR A 313 29.27 8.71 1.71
C THR A 313 29.94 8.49 3.06
N GLY A 314 30.28 7.25 3.41
CA GLY A 314 30.72 6.83 4.74
C GLY A 314 29.59 6.70 5.77
N GLN A 315 28.41 7.25 5.52
CA GLN A 315 27.30 7.32 6.49
C GLN A 315 26.11 6.44 6.12
N THR A 316 25.85 6.29 4.83
CA THR A 316 24.69 5.52 4.34
C THR A 316 25.12 4.37 3.45
N PRO A 317 24.37 3.24 3.46
CA PRO A 317 24.58 2.16 2.52
C PRO A 317 24.46 2.63 1.07
N ILE A 318 25.16 1.92 0.17
CA ILE A 318 25.00 2.17 -1.27
C ILE A 318 23.52 2.08 -1.68
N SER A 319 23.19 2.91 -2.66
CA SER A 319 21.87 3.00 -3.29
C SER A 319 22.03 3.12 -4.82
N GLY A 320 20.92 3.35 -5.55
CA GLY A 320 21.03 3.50 -7.01
C GLY A 320 21.27 2.19 -7.76
N PHE A 321 20.80 1.06 -7.21
CA PHE A 321 21.02 -0.29 -7.76
C PHE A 321 20.56 -0.43 -9.21
N SER A 322 19.50 0.26 -9.65
CA SER A 322 19.04 0.22 -11.04
C SER A 322 20.09 0.81 -12.00
N LYS A 323 20.68 1.95 -11.64
CA LYS A 323 21.74 2.59 -12.46
C LYS A 323 23.00 1.73 -12.50
N SER A 324 23.41 1.19 -11.36
CA SER A 324 24.57 0.30 -11.27
C SER A 324 24.33 -1.00 -12.04
N LYS A 325 23.10 -1.55 -11.98
CA LYS A 325 22.73 -2.73 -12.75
C LYS A 325 22.79 -2.47 -14.26
N SER A 326 22.28 -1.34 -14.74
CA SER A 326 22.35 -1.00 -16.17
C SER A 326 23.82 -0.83 -16.66
N ARG A 327 24.69 -0.25 -15.82
CA ARG A 327 26.12 -0.18 -16.12
C ARG A 327 26.76 -1.58 -16.16
N LEU A 328 26.45 -2.40 -15.15
CA LEU A 328 26.93 -3.77 -15.09
C LEU A 328 26.49 -4.58 -16.31
N ASP A 329 25.22 -4.47 -16.72
CA ASP A 329 24.70 -5.18 -17.89
C ASP A 329 25.46 -4.85 -19.18
N ALA A 330 25.78 -3.58 -19.38
CA ALA A 330 26.54 -3.15 -20.56
C ALA A 330 27.96 -3.76 -20.61
N VAL A 331 28.58 -3.94 -19.42
CA VAL A 331 29.91 -4.56 -19.33
C VAL A 331 29.83 -6.09 -19.44
N VAL A 332 28.81 -6.71 -18.83
CA VAL A 332 28.58 -8.17 -18.90
C VAL A 332 28.43 -8.66 -20.35
N VAL A 333 27.72 -7.91 -21.19
CA VAL A 333 27.59 -8.25 -22.62
C VAL A 333 28.96 -8.28 -23.29
N LYS A 334 29.84 -7.30 -23.00
CA LYS A 334 31.22 -7.26 -23.53
C LYS A 334 32.05 -8.43 -23.00
N ALA A 335 31.97 -8.73 -21.69
CA ALA A 335 32.70 -9.83 -21.08
C ALA A 335 32.28 -11.19 -21.65
N LEU A 336 31.00 -11.41 -21.92
CA LEU A 336 30.52 -12.63 -22.56
C LEU A 336 31.05 -12.78 -23.98
N ALA A 337 31.13 -11.71 -24.75
CA ALA A 337 31.68 -11.71 -26.10
C ALA A 337 33.19 -12.16 -26.16
N THR A 338 33.89 -12.05 -25.05
CA THR A 338 35.30 -12.53 -24.98
C THR A 338 35.42 -14.04 -24.78
N PHE A 339 34.34 -14.72 -24.43
CA PHE A 339 34.32 -16.19 -24.18
C PHE A 339 33.88 -17.01 -25.41
N ASP A 340 33.12 -16.39 -26.31
CA ASP A 340 32.57 -17.02 -27.50
C ASP A 340 32.98 -16.24 -28.74
N ASN A 341 33.68 -16.89 -29.68
CA ASN A 341 34.32 -16.22 -30.82
C ASN A 341 33.39 -15.84 -31.97
N ASP A 342 32.10 -16.21 -31.97
CA ASP A 342 31.31 -16.13 -33.22
C ASP A 342 29.98 -15.38 -33.18
N GLU A 343 29.39 -15.07 -32.02
CA GLU A 343 28.17 -14.23 -31.95
C GLU A 343 28.14 -13.41 -30.64
N LEU A 344 27.60 -12.18 -30.69
CA LEU A 344 27.33 -11.41 -29.48
C LEU A 344 26.34 -12.21 -28.59
N PRO A 345 26.80 -12.81 -27.47
CA PRO A 345 25.96 -13.67 -26.70
C PRO A 345 24.84 -12.86 -26.02
N MET A 346 23.60 -13.18 -26.33
CA MET A 346 22.45 -12.57 -25.68
C MET A 346 22.30 -13.13 -24.28
N ILE A 347 22.70 -12.35 -23.28
CA ILE A 347 22.32 -12.65 -21.89
C ILE A 347 20.80 -12.38 -21.71
N GLN A 348 20.07 -13.38 -21.27
CA GLN A 348 18.67 -13.18 -20.94
C GLN A 348 18.52 -12.19 -19.78
N PRO A 349 17.47 -11.34 -19.78
CA PRO A 349 17.26 -10.36 -18.72
C PRO A 349 17.35 -10.98 -17.33
N TRP A 350 18.17 -10.40 -16.47
CA TRP A 350 18.43 -10.86 -15.12
C TRP A 350 18.41 -9.71 -14.11
N VAL A 351 18.25 -10.04 -12.83
CA VAL A 351 18.26 -9.10 -11.70
C VAL A 351 19.21 -9.61 -10.60
N PHE A 352 19.69 -8.75 -9.73
CA PHE A 352 20.59 -9.15 -8.63
C PHE A 352 20.05 -10.32 -7.80
N HIS A 353 18.74 -10.46 -7.66
CA HIS A 353 18.15 -11.60 -6.94
C HIS A 353 18.36 -12.95 -7.64
N ASP A 354 18.64 -12.93 -8.95
CA ASP A 354 18.93 -14.16 -9.69
C ASP A 354 20.32 -14.72 -9.32
N ILE A 355 21.28 -13.89 -8.88
CA ILE A 355 22.55 -14.34 -8.28
C ILE A 355 22.28 -15.23 -7.06
N ARG A 356 21.36 -14.84 -6.19
CA ARG A 356 20.99 -15.66 -5.03
C ARG A 356 20.30 -16.98 -5.43
N ARG A 357 19.56 -16.98 -6.54
CA ARG A 357 18.99 -18.21 -7.10
C ARG A 357 20.08 -19.11 -7.66
N SER A 358 21.09 -18.51 -8.32
CA SER A 358 22.25 -19.23 -8.83
C SER A 358 23.06 -19.88 -7.70
N PHE A 359 23.27 -19.17 -6.58
CA PHE A 359 23.82 -19.74 -5.37
C PHE A 359 23.00 -20.96 -4.91
N SER A 360 21.68 -20.80 -4.72
CA SER A 360 20.82 -21.86 -4.23
C SER A 360 20.83 -23.10 -5.13
N THR A 361 20.69 -22.89 -6.45
CA THR A 361 20.67 -23.99 -7.43
C THR A 361 22.06 -24.62 -7.58
N GLY A 362 23.11 -23.81 -7.59
CA GLY A 362 24.48 -24.30 -7.68
C GLY A 362 24.92 -25.13 -6.49
N CYS A 363 24.55 -24.72 -5.27
CA CYS A 363 24.82 -25.52 -4.06
C CYS A 363 24.12 -26.90 -4.10
N GLN A 364 22.87 -26.94 -4.60
CA GLN A 364 22.16 -28.19 -4.80
C GLN A 364 22.81 -29.05 -5.87
N ALA A 365 23.31 -28.47 -6.97
CA ALA A 365 24.06 -29.16 -8.01
C ALA A 365 25.41 -29.68 -7.52
N LEU A 366 26.00 -29.03 -6.51
CA LEU A 366 27.20 -29.54 -5.79
C LEU A 366 26.86 -30.66 -4.79
N GLY A 367 25.61 -31.12 -4.71
CA GLY A 367 25.18 -32.26 -3.88
C GLY A 367 24.71 -31.89 -2.48
N PHE A 368 24.62 -30.62 -2.13
CA PHE A 368 24.13 -30.21 -0.81
C PHE A 368 22.61 -30.34 -0.68
N PRO A 369 22.12 -30.89 0.45
CA PRO A 369 20.68 -30.90 0.77
C PRO A 369 20.06 -29.52 0.75
N ILE A 370 18.78 -29.46 0.37
CA ILE A 370 18.04 -28.20 0.29
C ILE A 370 17.99 -27.47 1.64
N GLU A 371 17.90 -28.23 2.74
CA GLU A 371 17.85 -27.69 4.10
C GLU A 371 19.14 -26.94 4.47
N HIS A 372 20.31 -27.44 4.07
CA HIS A 372 21.61 -26.82 4.30
C HIS A 372 21.71 -25.52 3.47
N THR A 373 21.31 -25.58 2.20
CA THR A 373 21.32 -24.41 1.31
C THR A 373 20.34 -23.32 1.79
N GLU A 374 19.12 -23.71 2.18
CA GLU A 374 18.12 -22.77 2.73
C GLU A 374 18.58 -22.15 4.06
N SER A 375 19.32 -22.93 4.89
CA SER A 375 19.89 -22.41 6.12
C SER A 375 20.95 -21.32 5.88
N CYS A 376 21.79 -21.47 4.83
CA CYS A 376 22.72 -20.43 4.40
C CYS A 376 22.02 -19.17 3.93
N LEU A 377 20.81 -19.31 3.38
CA LEU A 377 20.02 -18.21 2.85
C LEU A 377 19.04 -17.59 3.85
N ASN A 378 19.01 -18.03 5.10
CA ASN A 378 18.02 -17.61 6.09
C ASN A 378 16.57 -17.70 5.54
N HIS A 379 16.27 -18.80 4.85
CA HIS A 379 14.92 -19.12 4.41
C HIS A 379 14.17 -19.85 5.53
N VAL A 380 12.99 -19.35 5.86
CA VAL A 380 12.03 -20.04 6.72
C VAL A 380 10.95 -20.58 5.79
N SER A 381 11.18 -21.74 5.17
CA SER A 381 10.23 -22.33 4.24
C SER A 381 9.76 -23.72 4.72
N GLY A 382 8.53 -24.07 4.37
CA GLY A 382 7.94 -25.39 4.48
C GLY A 382 8.08 -26.08 5.83
N LYS A 383 9.03 -27.01 5.94
CA LYS A 383 9.26 -27.83 7.14
C LYS A 383 9.71 -27.07 8.39
N ARG A 384 10.19 -25.82 8.24
CA ARG A 384 10.57 -24.94 9.36
C ARG A 384 9.48 -23.92 9.76
N GLY A 385 8.30 -23.97 9.12
CA GLY A 385 7.11 -23.24 9.51
C GLY A 385 6.21 -24.07 10.44
N GLY A 386 5.42 -23.44 11.30
CA GLY A 386 4.50 -24.13 12.22
C GLY A 386 5.22 -24.91 13.33
N LEU A 387 4.72 -26.10 13.66
CA LEU A 387 5.23 -26.94 14.76
C LEU A 387 6.71 -27.33 14.59
N ALA A 388 7.20 -27.55 13.37
CA ALA A 388 8.61 -27.89 13.12
C ALA A 388 9.56 -26.76 13.54
N ALA A 389 9.15 -25.50 13.49
CA ALA A 389 9.94 -24.36 13.95
C ALA A 389 10.21 -24.36 15.47
N ILE A 390 9.37 -25.07 16.22
CA ILE A 390 9.48 -25.16 17.69
C ILE A 390 10.48 -26.25 18.11
N TYR A 391 10.60 -27.32 17.30
CA TYR A 391 11.40 -28.49 17.65
C TYR A 391 12.76 -28.56 16.95
N GLN A 392 12.98 -27.84 15.84
CA GLN A 392 14.25 -27.88 15.10
C GLN A 392 15.11 -26.66 15.45
N LEU A 393 15.82 -26.72 16.57
CA LEU A 393 16.70 -25.66 17.07
C LEU A 393 18.13 -25.75 16.51
N HIS A 394 18.44 -26.75 15.67
CA HIS A 394 19.76 -26.91 15.08
C HIS A 394 20.07 -25.77 14.10
N GLU A 395 21.17 -25.05 14.34
CA GLU A 395 21.57 -23.88 13.55
C GLU A 395 22.32 -24.20 12.26
N TYR A 396 22.66 -25.49 12.04
CA TYR A 396 23.40 -25.97 10.86
C TYR A 396 24.73 -25.23 10.63
N LYS A 397 25.44 -24.83 11.67
CA LYS A 397 26.68 -24.05 11.51
C LYS A 397 27.77 -24.81 10.75
N PRO A 398 28.10 -26.08 11.07
CA PRO A 398 29.08 -26.88 10.31
C PRO A 398 28.69 -27.07 8.84
N GLU A 399 27.42 -27.35 8.59
CA GLU A 399 26.86 -27.53 7.25
C GLU A 399 26.91 -26.26 6.43
N LYS A 400 26.57 -25.11 7.03
CA LYS A 400 26.71 -23.80 6.40
C LYS A 400 28.16 -23.52 6.00
N VAL A 401 29.13 -23.80 6.87
CA VAL A 401 30.56 -23.67 6.57
C VAL A 401 30.93 -24.50 5.35
N ALA A 402 30.52 -25.77 5.32
CA ALA A 402 30.79 -26.66 4.21
C ALA A 402 30.17 -26.16 2.89
N VAL A 403 28.94 -25.75 2.91
CA VAL A 403 28.22 -25.16 1.73
C VAL A 403 28.94 -23.92 1.22
N MET A 404 29.27 -22.96 2.11
CA MET A 404 29.90 -21.71 1.73
C MET A 404 31.31 -21.90 1.17
N ALA A 405 32.10 -22.80 1.77
CA ALA A 405 33.43 -23.15 1.29
C ALA A 405 33.38 -23.83 -0.08
N ALA A 406 32.47 -24.78 -0.28
CA ALA A 406 32.31 -25.46 -1.57
C ALA A 406 31.84 -24.52 -2.66
N TRP A 407 30.89 -23.61 -2.35
CA TRP A 407 30.43 -22.60 -3.29
C TRP A 407 31.53 -21.61 -3.65
N GLY A 408 32.32 -21.15 -2.66
CA GLY A 408 33.47 -20.26 -2.92
C GLY A 408 34.46 -20.89 -3.91
N ARG A 409 34.85 -22.16 -3.70
CA ARG A 409 35.70 -22.90 -4.64
C ARG A 409 35.08 -23.08 -6.02
N HIS A 410 33.76 -23.32 -6.08
CA HIS A 410 33.05 -23.43 -7.35
C HIS A 410 33.10 -22.13 -8.14
N VAL A 411 32.84 -20.99 -7.50
CA VAL A 411 32.95 -19.67 -8.14
C VAL A 411 34.39 -19.42 -8.63
N GLU A 412 35.39 -19.73 -7.83
CA GLU A 412 36.79 -19.60 -8.20
C GLU A 412 37.13 -20.48 -9.42
N ALA A 413 36.68 -21.74 -9.45
CA ALA A 413 36.86 -22.63 -10.60
C ALA A 413 36.25 -22.09 -11.88
N LEU A 414 35.06 -21.45 -11.79
CA LEU A 414 34.45 -20.78 -12.94
C LEU A 414 35.32 -19.64 -13.47
N LEU A 415 36.02 -18.90 -12.59
CA LEU A 415 36.84 -17.75 -12.97
C LEU A 415 38.07 -18.16 -13.76
N ILE A 416 38.71 -19.27 -13.39
CA ILE A 416 39.89 -19.81 -14.09
C ILE A 416 39.55 -20.62 -15.35
N GLY A 417 38.24 -20.69 -15.71
CA GLY A 417 37.80 -21.39 -16.92
C GLY A 417 37.85 -22.91 -16.83
N GLN A 418 38.00 -23.47 -15.64
CA GLN A 418 37.85 -24.92 -15.46
C GLN A 418 36.39 -25.31 -15.64
N LYS A 419 36.13 -26.31 -16.51
CA LYS A 419 34.79 -26.91 -16.59
C LYS A 419 34.42 -27.43 -15.21
N SER A 420 33.44 -26.79 -14.58
CA SER A 420 32.92 -27.28 -13.31
C SER A 420 32.33 -28.67 -13.55
N ASN A 421 32.59 -29.64 -12.65
CA ASN A 421 31.96 -30.96 -12.67
C ASN A 421 30.45 -30.91 -12.36
N VAL A 422 29.83 -29.77 -12.39
CA VAL A 422 28.40 -29.57 -12.23
C VAL A 422 27.73 -29.87 -13.56
N LEU A 423 27.14 -31.05 -13.67
CA LEU A 423 26.29 -31.45 -14.77
C LEU A 423 25.17 -30.41 -14.93
N SER A 424 25.09 -29.78 -16.08
CA SER A 424 23.96 -28.92 -16.47
C SER A 424 22.72 -29.80 -16.55
N LEU A 425 21.86 -29.77 -15.53
CA LEU A 425 20.50 -30.30 -15.64
C LEU A 425 19.69 -29.40 -16.56
N VAL A 426 19.97 -29.51 -17.85
CA VAL A 426 19.05 -29.03 -18.90
C VAL A 426 17.90 -30.01 -18.89
N SER A 427 16.78 -29.63 -18.32
CA SER A 427 15.53 -30.34 -18.56
C SER A 427 15.18 -30.16 -20.04
N THR A 428 15.44 -31.14 -20.86
CA THR A 428 14.75 -31.35 -22.12
C THR A 428 13.31 -31.67 -21.78
N SER A 429 12.46 -30.65 -21.73
CA SER A 429 11.01 -30.82 -21.81
C SER A 429 10.65 -30.86 -23.30
N GLY A 430 10.33 -32.09 -23.79
CA GLY A 430 9.56 -32.30 -24.99
C GLY A 430 8.13 -31.77 -24.87
#